data_1db42379a5f9c17cd63007639a7fc79f
#
_entry.id   1db42379a5f9c17cd63007639a7fc79f
#
_cell.length_a   1.000
_cell.length_b   1.000
_cell.length_c   1.000
_cell.angle_alpha   90.00
_cell.angle_beta   90.00
_cell.angle_gamma   90.00
#
_symmetry.space_group_name_H-M   'P 1'
#
loop_
_entity.id
_entity.type
_entity.pdbx_description
1 polymer ?
#
loop_
_entity_poly.entity_id
_entity_poly.type
_entity_poly.pdbx_seq_one_letter_code
_entity_poly.pdbx_strand_id
1 'polypeptide(L)'
;MTITYELLEEFTGTRANEMPDPDNAGETISEEVACTDIQVRFTCDDTDKTHERSVNVCFDAGGNYDAEATAVRIGEVAGGVAHKMACGVIS
;
A
#
# COMPACT_ATOMS: atom_id res chain seq x y z
N MET A 1 9.62 17.16 11.14
CA MET A 1 8.46 16.51 10.46
C MET A 1 8.50 15.02 10.75
N THR A 2 7.43 14.50 11.33
CA THR A 2 7.28 13.07 11.62
C THR A 2 6.21 12.49 10.71
N ILE A 3 6.53 11.39 10.07
CA ILE A 3 5.57 10.65 9.24
C ILE A 3 5.16 9.39 10.00
N THR A 4 3.87 9.23 10.19
CA THR A 4 3.28 8.00 10.69
C THR A 4 2.62 7.26 9.53
N TYR A 5 2.38 5.98 9.70
CA TYR A 5 1.71 5.20 8.66
C TYR A 5 0.64 4.29 9.26
N GLU A 6 -0.32 3.95 8.43
CA GLU A 6 -1.40 3.03 8.76
C GLU A 6 -1.57 2.05 7.60
N LEU A 7 -1.65 0.77 7.92
CA LEU A 7 -1.96 -0.25 6.93
C LEU A 7 -3.46 -0.21 6.65
N LEU A 8 -3.83 -0.02 5.39
CA LEU A 8 -5.23 0.06 4.98
C LEU A 8 -5.85 -1.31 4.73
N GLU A 9 -5.01 -2.35 4.64
CA GLU A 9 -5.45 -3.72 4.41
C GLU A 9 -4.45 -4.69 5.01
N GLU A 10 -4.88 -5.94 5.23
CA GLU A 10 -3.98 -7.03 5.59
C GLU A 10 -3.45 -7.70 4.33
N PHE A 11 -2.20 -8.13 4.36
CA PHE A 11 -1.63 -8.88 3.25
C PHE A 11 -2.13 -10.33 3.30
N THR A 12 -2.84 -10.74 2.24
CA THR A 12 -3.38 -12.10 2.10
C THR A 12 -2.78 -12.84 0.92
N GLY A 13 -1.95 -12.17 0.12
CA GLY A 13 -1.38 -12.74 -1.10
C GLY A 13 -2.26 -12.59 -2.33
N THR A 14 -3.50 -12.15 -2.15
CA THR A 14 -4.43 -11.93 -3.25
C THR A 14 -5.23 -10.65 -3.01
N ARG A 15 -5.76 -10.10 -4.07
CA ARG A 15 -6.62 -8.92 -4.04
C ARG A 15 -7.80 -9.13 -4.99
N ALA A 16 -8.98 -8.73 -4.57
CA ALA A 16 -10.14 -8.76 -5.43
C ALA A 16 -10.02 -7.72 -6.53
N ASN A 17 -10.20 -8.14 -7.77
CA ASN A 17 -10.22 -7.27 -8.93
C ASN A 17 -11.63 -7.32 -9.52
N GLU A 18 -12.32 -6.18 -9.51
CA GLU A 18 -13.65 -6.07 -10.08
C GLU A 18 -13.56 -5.65 -11.54
N MET A 19 -14.28 -6.34 -12.40
CA MET A 19 -14.31 -6.04 -13.81
C MET A 19 -15.74 -6.17 -14.34
N PRO A 20 -16.09 -5.47 -15.44
CA PRO A 20 -17.39 -5.65 -16.07
C PRO A 20 -17.56 -7.10 -16.51
N ASP A 21 -18.77 -7.64 -16.29
CA ASP A 21 -19.12 -8.98 -16.77
C ASP A 21 -19.34 -8.91 -18.30
N PRO A 22 -18.53 -9.63 -19.09
CA PRO A 22 -18.69 -9.60 -20.55
C PRO A 22 -19.98 -10.24 -21.05
N ASP A 23 -20.59 -11.10 -20.24
CA ASP A 23 -21.84 -11.81 -20.60
C ASP A 23 -23.11 -11.09 -20.13
N ASN A 24 -22.97 -10.18 -19.14
CA ASN A 24 -24.12 -9.48 -18.55
C ASN A 24 -23.82 -7.99 -18.42
N ALA A 25 -24.32 -7.19 -19.35
CA ALA A 25 -24.12 -5.74 -19.33
C ALA A 25 -24.71 -5.13 -18.05
N GLY A 26 -23.92 -4.26 -17.41
CA GLY A 26 -24.31 -3.58 -16.17
C GLY A 26 -23.98 -4.35 -14.90
N GLU A 27 -23.47 -5.56 -14.99
CA GLU A 27 -23.01 -6.33 -13.84
C GLU A 27 -21.50 -6.38 -13.78
N THR A 28 -20.96 -6.63 -12.59
CA THR A 28 -19.53 -6.80 -12.36
C THR A 28 -19.25 -8.18 -11.80
N ILE A 29 -18.08 -8.70 -12.13
CA ILE A 29 -17.56 -9.94 -11.54
C ILE A 29 -16.29 -9.59 -10.75
N SER A 30 -16.05 -10.36 -9.70
CA SER A 30 -14.87 -10.22 -8.87
C SER A 30 -13.97 -11.43 -9.07
N GLU A 31 -12.69 -11.17 -9.31
CA GLU A 31 -11.67 -12.20 -9.50
C GLU A 31 -10.54 -11.96 -8.51
N GLU A 32 -10.07 -13.02 -7.85
CA GLU A 32 -8.89 -12.93 -7.02
C GLU A 32 -7.63 -13.00 -7.88
N VAL A 33 -6.78 -11.99 -7.77
CA VAL A 33 -5.50 -11.93 -8.45
C VAL A 33 -4.37 -11.91 -7.44
N ALA A 34 -3.27 -12.59 -7.75
CA ALA A 34 -2.09 -12.58 -6.88
C ALA A 34 -1.55 -11.15 -6.74
N CYS A 35 -1.18 -10.77 -5.52
CA CYS A 35 -0.56 -9.47 -5.27
C CYS A 35 0.61 -9.60 -4.32
N THR A 36 1.57 -8.68 -4.44
CA THR A 36 2.77 -8.61 -3.60
C THR A 36 2.91 -7.24 -2.96
N ASP A 37 1.82 -6.49 -2.88
CA ASP A 37 1.81 -5.14 -2.31
C ASP A 37 0.63 -4.97 -1.36
N ILE A 38 0.72 -3.95 -0.52
CA ILE A 38 -0.36 -3.53 0.37
C ILE A 38 -0.53 -2.02 0.26
N GLN A 39 -1.74 -1.55 0.55
CA GLN A 39 -2.04 -0.11 0.58
C GLN A 39 -1.68 0.45 1.95
N VAL A 40 -0.96 1.56 1.94
CA VAL A 40 -0.49 2.24 3.15
C VAL A 40 -0.84 3.72 3.06
N ARG A 41 -1.35 4.28 4.14
CA ARG A 41 -1.57 5.72 4.27
C ARG A 41 -0.47 6.31 5.13
N PHE A 42 0.23 7.31 4.59
CA PHE A 42 1.25 8.08 5.32
C PHE A 42 0.64 9.41 5.74
N THR A 43 0.86 9.80 6.98
CA THR A 43 0.35 11.04 7.54
C THR A 43 1.49 11.87 8.10
N CYS A 44 1.55 13.14 7.71
CA CYS A 44 2.49 14.12 8.28
C CYS A 44 1.84 14.76 9.49
N ASP A 45 2.47 14.68 10.66
CA ASP A 45 1.94 15.22 11.91
C ASP A 45 1.96 16.75 11.96
N ASP A 46 2.85 17.40 11.21
CA ASP A 46 2.97 18.87 11.20
C ASP A 46 1.84 19.55 10.43
N THR A 47 1.35 18.92 9.35
CA THR A 47 0.43 19.55 8.41
C THR A 47 -0.87 18.78 8.21
N ASP A 48 -1.03 17.64 8.86
CA ASP A 48 -2.14 16.70 8.67
C ASP A 48 -2.33 16.23 7.20
N LYS A 49 -1.32 16.42 6.38
CA LYS A 49 -1.37 15.92 4.99
C LYS A 49 -1.20 14.42 4.99
N THR A 50 -1.94 13.78 4.11
CA THR A 50 -1.88 12.33 3.91
C THR A 50 -1.49 11.99 2.49
N HIS A 51 -0.86 10.83 2.33
CA HIS A 51 -0.51 10.29 1.03
C HIS A 51 -0.69 8.78 1.07
N GLU A 52 -1.53 8.26 0.20
CA GLU A 52 -1.76 6.83 0.10
C GLU A 52 -0.98 6.27 -1.09
N ARG A 53 -0.32 5.14 -0.86
CA ARG A 53 0.39 4.44 -1.94
C ARG A 53 0.50 2.96 -1.61
N SER A 54 0.75 2.16 -2.64
CA SER A 54 1.07 0.75 -2.46
C SER A 54 2.56 0.59 -2.14
N VAL A 55 2.86 -0.35 -1.25
CA VAL A 55 4.22 -0.71 -0.88
C VAL A 55 4.38 -2.22 -1.07
N ASN A 56 5.44 -2.62 -1.79
CA ASN A 56 5.72 -4.03 -1.98
C ASN A 56 6.08 -4.66 -0.64
N VAL A 57 5.49 -5.82 -0.35
CA VAL A 57 5.81 -6.58 0.85
C VAL A 57 7.10 -7.39 0.64
N CYS A 58 7.69 -7.81 1.76
CA CYS A 58 8.88 -8.64 1.76
C CYS A 58 8.52 -10.08 2.11
N PHE A 59 9.33 -11.01 1.62
CA PHE A 59 9.18 -12.43 1.90
C PHE A 59 10.49 -12.96 2.49
N ASP A 60 10.40 -13.96 3.35
CA ASP A 60 11.56 -14.59 3.95
C ASP A 60 12.20 -15.61 2.97
N ALA A 61 13.25 -16.26 3.43
CA ALA A 61 13.96 -17.26 2.60
C ALA A 61 13.09 -18.45 2.22
N GLY A 62 12.02 -18.72 2.99
CA GLY A 62 11.07 -19.78 2.69
C GLY A 62 9.93 -19.38 1.78
N GLY A 63 9.90 -18.10 1.34
CA GLY A 63 8.83 -17.58 0.49
C GLY A 63 7.58 -17.18 1.26
N ASN A 64 7.64 -17.09 2.59
CA ASN A 64 6.53 -16.67 3.42
C ASN A 64 6.56 -15.16 3.67
N TYR A 65 5.38 -14.57 3.84
CA TYR A 65 5.27 -13.15 4.13
C TYR A 65 6.03 -12.79 5.41
N ASP A 66 6.93 -11.81 5.28
CA ASP A 66 7.75 -11.31 6.38
C ASP A 66 7.24 -9.93 6.80
N ALA A 67 6.43 -9.89 7.85
CA ALA A 67 5.83 -8.66 8.34
C ALA A 67 6.88 -7.71 8.91
N GLU A 68 7.94 -8.21 9.54
CA GLU A 68 9.00 -7.40 10.12
C GLU A 68 9.82 -6.70 9.04
N ALA A 69 10.25 -7.44 8.01
CA ALA A 69 10.98 -6.85 6.89
C ALA A 69 10.11 -5.87 6.10
N THR A 70 8.83 -6.17 5.97
CA THR A 70 7.86 -5.26 5.34
C THR A 70 7.73 -3.96 6.12
N ALA A 71 7.69 -4.03 7.45
CA ALA A 71 7.62 -2.84 8.30
C ALA A 71 8.86 -1.95 8.12
N VAL A 72 10.04 -2.54 8.01
CA VAL A 72 11.28 -1.80 7.72
C VAL A 72 11.18 -1.11 6.36
N ARG A 73 10.70 -1.79 5.35
CA ARG A 73 10.52 -1.22 4.01
C ARG A 73 9.52 -0.05 4.03
N ILE A 74 8.43 -0.18 4.75
CA ILE A 74 7.45 0.91 4.89
C ILE A 74 8.09 2.13 5.55
N GLY A 75 8.93 1.93 6.56
CA GLY A 75 9.68 3.01 7.20
C GLY A 75 10.62 3.73 6.22
N GLU A 76 11.28 3.00 5.33
CA GLU A 76 12.11 3.60 4.27
C GLU A 76 11.28 4.42 3.28
N VAL A 77 10.12 3.90 2.89
CA VAL A 77 9.19 4.61 2.01
C VAL A 77 8.66 5.87 2.72
N ALA A 78 8.37 5.79 4.01
CA ALA A 78 7.94 6.95 4.80
C ALA A 78 8.98 8.07 4.76
N GLY A 79 10.26 7.74 4.85
CA GLY A 79 11.35 8.72 4.69
C GLY A 79 11.31 9.43 3.34
N GLY A 80 11.07 8.70 2.26
CA GLY A 80 10.91 9.28 0.92
C GLY A 80 9.68 10.15 0.80
N VAL A 81 8.56 9.75 1.41
CA VAL A 81 7.32 10.54 1.44
C VAL A 81 7.56 11.85 2.19
N ALA A 82 8.23 11.80 3.35
CA ALA A 82 8.57 13.00 4.12
C ALA A 82 9.39 13.98 3.29
N HIS A 83 10.39 13.50 2.58
CA HIS A 83 11.22 14.32 1.70
C HIS A 83 10.39 14.98 0.59
N LYS A 84 9.52 14.23 -0.06
CA LYS A 84 8.66 14.75 -1.13
C LYS A 84 7.67 15.79 -0.61
N MET A 85 7.12 15.59 0.58
CA MET A 85 6.25 16.59 1.22
C MET A 85 7.00 17.87 1.53
N ALA A 86 8.23 17.76 2.05
CA ALA A 86 9.07 18.91 2.35
C ALA A 86 9.44 19.70 1.08
N CYS A 87 9.61 19.03 -0.05
CA CYS A 87 9.90 19.66 -1.33
C CYS A 87 8.65 20.15 -2.07
N GLY A 88 7.45 19.91 -1.54
CA GLY A 88 6.19 20.31 -2.19
C GLY A 88 5.76 19.44 -3.36
N VAL A 89 6.39 18.29 -3.57
CA VAL A 89 6.03 17.35 -4.64
C VAL A 89 4.72 16.63 -4.32
N ILE A 90 4.49 16.38 -3.04
CA ILE A 90 3.23 15.81 -2.53
C ILE A 90 2.50 16.92 -1.79
N SER A 91 1.27 17.15 -2.15
CA SER A 91 0.44 18.18 -1.53
C SER A 91 -0.72 17.58 -0.76
#